data_169c18a9af17b44231819bef5827d74b
#
_entry.id   169c18a9af17b44231819bef5827d74b
#
_cell.length_a   1.000
_cell.length_b   1.000
_cell.length_c   1.000
_cell.angle_alpha   90.00
_cell.angle_beta   90.00
_cell.angle_gamma   90.00
#
_symmetry.space_group_name_H-M   'P 1'
#
loop_
_entity.id
_entity.type
_entity.pdbx_description
1 polymer ?
#
loop_
_entity_poly.entity_id
_entity_poly.type
_entity_poly.pdbx_seq_one_letter_code
_entity_poly.pdbx_strand_id
1 'polypeptide(L)'
;METKFIFVTGGVVSSLGKGIISASVANLLKARGYRVTIQKFDPYININPGTLNPYEHGECYVTIDGHEADLDLGHYERFTNVTTTRANNVTTGRIYKHVIEKERRGDYLGKTVQVVPHITDEIKRRMKALGNTGNFDFVITEIGGTVGDIESLPYIESVRQLRWELGRNCVCVHLAYVPYVAAAKELKTKPTQHSVKKLQEMGIQPDVLVLRTEKDIPVDMRRKIALFCNVAPDAVVQSIDVPSIYEVPVKMQEQHLDEIIIRLTGVEAKGEPDMAPWMQFLNKMASAEKDVKIGIVGKYVELPDAYISIKESLFQAATYNDHRLKVSYFQSEKINDANVADLLKDMDGIIVAPGSGQRGVEGKNIALKWCRENDIPTLGICLGMQCMAVEFARNVLGIADANSTEIDPTTPHKVIDLMDEQKSVTTMGGTTRLGSFDCTLRPNSKVSKIYGTQTIKERHRHRFEFNNEYFDQFEQNGMQCVGINPESKLVEIIEMPEKRWYIGVQYHPEYSSTVLSPNPLIVDFVKAAIAFGAEK
;
A
#
# COMPACT_ATOMS: atom_id res chain seq x y z
N MET A 1 23.94 7.16 17.15
CA MET A 1 24.07 8.08 15.99
C MET A 1 22.87 9.00 16.00
N GLU A 2 23.05 10.29 15.74
CA GLU A 2 21.94 11.23 15.61
C GLU A 2 21.17 10.94 14.32
N THR A 3 19.82 10.92 14.40
CA THR A 3 18.97 10.61 13.25
C THR A 3 19.15 11.65 12.13
N LYS A 4 19.28 11.20 10.89
CA LYS A 4 19.34 12.02 9.69
C LYS A 4 17.99 12.07 9.00
N PHE A 5 17.62 13.22 8.47
CA PHE A 5 16.34 13.46 7.80
C PHE A 5 16.57 13.70 6.30
N ILE A 6 15.81 12.99 5.48
CA ILE A 6 15.83 13.14 4.03
C ILE A 6 14.44 13.66 3.61
N PHE A 7 14.37 14.91 3.16
CA PHE A 7 13.13 15.49 2.65
C PHE A 7 13.05 15.27 1.14
N VAL A 8 12.00 14.62 0.69
CA VAL A 8 11.74 14.34 -0.73
C VAL A 8 10.61 15.24 -1.21
N THR A 9 10.92 16.13 -2.13
CA THR A 9 9.97 17.06 -2.76
C THR A 9 9.88 16.80 -4.25
N GLY A 10 8.85 17.29 -4.91
CA GLY A 10 8.72 17.17 -6.36
C GLY A 10 8.00 18.34 -6.96
N GLY A 11 8.27 18.61 -8.22
CA GLY A 11 7.68 19.69 -8.97
C GLY A 11 7.39 19.33 -10.43
N VAL A 12 6.82 20.27 -11.18
CA VAL A 12 6.38 20.16 -12.58
C VAL A 12 5.04 19.46 -12.73
N VAL A 13 4.94 18.19 -12.34
CA VAL A 13 3.70 17.38 -12.46
C VAL A 13 3.54 16.45 -11.27
N SER A 14 2.32 16.02 -11.03
CA SER A 14 2.04 14.91 -10.10
C SER A 14 2.57 13.57 -10.65
N SER A 15 2.61 12.56 -9.82
CA SER A 15 2.99 11.19 -10.22
C SER A 15 4.42 11.05 -10.80
N LEU A 16 5.35 11.92 -10.39
CA LEU A 16 6.78 11.81 -10.75
C LEU A 16 7.48 10.57 -10.13
N GLY A 17 6.84 9.90 -9.21
CA GLY A 17 7.40 8.74 -8.53
C GLY A 17 8.17 9.08 -7.25
N LYS A 18 7.78 10.14 -6.52
CA LYS A 18 8.37 10.47 -5.21
C LYS A 18 8.36 9.28 -4.25
N GLY A 19 7.22 8.58 -4.15
CA GLY A 19 7.06 7.40 -3.30
C GLY A 19 8.05 6.29 -3.64
N ILE A 20 8.20 5.99 -4.93
CA ILE A 20 9.13 4.94 -5.41
C ILE A 20 10.59 5.35 -5.19
N ILE A 21 10.95 6.60 -5.40
CA ILE A 21 12.32 7.09 -5.10
C ILE A 21 12.58 7.07 -3.60
N SER A 22 11.62 7.51 -2.77
CA SER A 22 11.73 7.44 -1.31
C SER A 22 11.93 6.00 -0.82
N ALA A 23 11.12 5.07 -1.36
CA ALA A 23 11.21 3.65 -1.06
C ALA A 23 12.54 3.04 -1.54
N SER A 24 13.04 3.46 -2.71
CA SER A 24 14.32 3.00 -3.27
C SER A 24 15.51 3.47 -2.43
N VAL A 25 15.52 4.73 -2.02
CA VAL A 25 16.55 5.27 -1.11
C VAL A 25 16.54 4.51 0.21
N ALA A 26 15.34 4.29 0.78
CA ALA A 26 15.20 3.52 2.02
C ALA A 26 15.68 2.08 1.87
N ASN A 27 15.36 1.43 0.76
CA ASN A 27 15.82 0.07 0.45
C ASN A 27 17.36 0.01 0.43
N LEU A 28 18.02 0.90 -0.30
CA LEU A 28 19.48 0.96 -0.40
C LEU A 28 20.15 1.25 0.93
N LEU A 29 19.65 2.22 1.70
CA LEU A 29 20.18 2.54 3.02
C LEU A 29 20.01 1.38 4.01
N LYS A 30 18.84 0.70 3.94
CA LYS A 30 18.60 -0.50 4.74
C LYS A 30 19.53 -1.64 4.34
N ALA A 31 19.75 -1.86 3.04
CA ALA A 31 20.66 -2.88 2.52
C ALA A 31 22.12 -2.63 2.97
N ARG A 32 22.50 -1.38 3.27
CA ARG A 32 23.78 -1.03 3.91
C ARG A 32 23.79 -1.27 5.43
N GLY A 33 22.66 -1.70 6.03
CA GLY A 33 22.55 -1.98 7.47
C GLY A 33 22.17 -0.77 8.33
N TYR A 34 21.61 0.29 7.75
CA TYR A 34 21.02 1.39 8.52
C TYR A 34 19.58 1.07 8.90
N ARG A 35 19.13 1.60 10.03
CA ARG A 35 17.75 1.56 10.48
C ARG A 35 17.00 2.72 9.82
N VAL A 36 16.04 2.40 8.97
CA VAL A 36 15.36 3.38 8.12
C VAL A 36 13.85 3.29 8.28
N THR A 37 13.18 4.45 8.25
CA THR A 37 11.74 4.53 8.08
C THR A 37 11.38 5.63 7.09
N ILE A 38 10.17 5.53 6.52
CA ILE A 38 9.63 6.52 5.58
C ILE A 38 8.31 7.04 6.14
N GLN A 39 8.09 8.34 6.01
CA GLN A 39 6.82 8.99 6.37
C GLN A 39 6.35 9.86 5.20
N LYS A 40 5.02 9.99 5.09
CA LYS A 40 4.37 10.81 4.08
C LYS A 40 3.52 11.89 4.71
N PHE A 41 3.62 13.10 4.15
CA PHE A 41 2.81 14.26 4.51
C PHE A 41 1.92 14.63 3.33
N ASP A 42 0.61 14.38 3.48
CA ASP A 42 -0.37 14.63 2.44
C ASP A 42 -1.05 15.99 2.58
N PRO A 43 -1.11 16.80 1.51
CA PRO A 43 -1.59 18.18 1.61
C PRO A 43 -3.12 18.31 1.63
N TYR A 44 -3.88 17.22 1.49
CA TYR A 44 -5.34 17.30 1.51
C TYR A 44 -5.91 17.48 2.94
N ILE A 45 -7.13 18.05 3.00
CA ILE A 45 -7.82 18.44 4.25
C ILE A 45 -8.51 17.25 4.95
N ASN A 46 -8.68 16.13 4.28
CA ASN A 46 -9.24 14.93 4.89
C ASN A 46 -8.40 14.47 6.10
N ILE A 47 -9.05 14.00 7.14
CA ILE A 47 -8.36 13.49 8.35
C ILE A 47 -7.54 12.24 8.01
N ASN A 48 -8.09 11.37 7.18
CA ASN A 48 -7.44 10.20 6.60
C ASN A 48 -8.14 9.84 5.28
N PRO A 49 -7.59 8.92 4.47
CA PRO A 49 -8.19 8.52 3.19
C PRO A 49 -9.35 7.52 3.31
N GLY A 50 -9.73 7.10 4.52
CA GLY A 50 -10.73 6.05 4.74
C GLY A 50 -12.12 6.33 4.18
N THR A 51 -12.48 7.61 4.02
CA THR A 51 -13.76 8.05 3.43
C THR A 51 -13.61 8.50 1.97
N LEU A 52 -12.40 8.49 1.42
CA LEU A 52 -12.16 8.90 0.03
C LEU A 52 -12.66 7.84 -0.94
N ASN A 53 -13.09 8.31 -2.11
CA ASN A 53 -13.52 7.42 -3.19
C ASN A 53 -12.28 6.72 -3.78
N PRO A 54 -12.22 5.37 -3.82
CA PRO A 54 -11.10 4.64 -4.42
C PRO A 54 -10.85 4.99 -5.89
N TYR A 55 -11.87 5.44 -6.63
CA TYR A 55 -11.71 5.92 -8.01
C TYR A 55 -10.91 7.22 -8.13
N GLU A 56 -10.81 8.01 -7.07
CA GLU A 56 -10.07 9.28 -7.08
C GLU A 56 -8.68 9.15 -6.44
N HIS A 57 -8.56 8.32 -5.40
CA HIS A 57 -7.36 8.25 -4.55
C HIS A 57 -6.68 6.88 -4.52
N GLY A 58 -7.26 5.88 -5.22
CA GLY A 58 -6.76 4.52 -5.17
C GLY A 58 -7.09 3.82 -3.86
N GLU A 59 -6.29 2.82 -3.50
CA GLU A 59 -6.47 2.02 -2.31
C GLU A 59 -6.26 2.83 -1.03
N CYS A 60 -7.12 2.58 -0.03
CA CYS A 60 -6.85 3.00 1.34
C CYS A 60 -6.03 1.92 2.04
N TYR A 61 -4.75 2.20 2.31
CA TYR A 61 -3.85 1.31 3.00
C TYR A 61 -4.07 1.33 4.51
N VAL A 62 -3.78 0.24 5.22
CA VAL A 62 -3.93 0.18 6.68
C VAL A 62 -2.61 -0.17 7.34
N THR A 63 -2.18 0.67 8.30
CA THR A 63 -0.99 0.43 9.12
C THR A 63 -1.22 -0.64 10.19
N ILE A 64 -0.15 -1.15 10.81
CA ILE A 64 -0.27 -2.20 11.84
C ILE A 64 -1.05 -1.74 13.08
N ASP A 65 -1.04 -0.43 13.39
CA ASP A 65 -1.75 0.17 14.53
C ASP A 65 -3.14 0.72 14.15
N GLY A 66 -3.67 0.35 12.97
CA GLY A 66 -5.03 0.66 12.56
C GLY A 66 -5.24 2.09 12.06
N HIS A 67 -4.24 2.69 11.45
CA HIS A 67 -4.41 3.96 10.76
C HIS A 67 -4.72 3.72 9.28
N GLU A 68 -5.79 4.33 8.80
CA GLU A 68 -6.09 4.42 7.36
C GLU A 68 -5.16 5.44 6.73
N ALA A 69 -4.40 5.01 5.74
CA ALA A 69 -3.27 5.74 5.18
C ALA A 69 -3.30 5.75 3.66
N ASP A 70 -2.49 6.62 3.08
CA ASP A 70 -2.26 6.68 1.64
C ASP A 70 -1.60 5.40 1.10
N LEU A 71 -1.88 5.06 -0.16
CA LEU A 71 -1.38 3.85 -0.83
C LEU A 71 0.16 3.77 -0.92
N ASP A 72 0.84 4.91 -0.88
CA ASP A 72 2.31 4.95 -0.93
C ASP A 72 2.96 4.23 0.27
N LEU A 73 2.27 4.15 1.42
CA LEU A 73 2.76 3.37 2.56
C LEU A 73 2.92 1.89 2.20
N GLY A 74 2.05 1.38 1.32
CA GLY A 74 2.21 0.04 0.76
C GLY A 74 3.51 -0.12 -0.02
N HIS A 75 3.87 0.85 -0.85
CA HIS A 75 5.16 0.84 -1.54
C HIS A 75 6.33 0.88 -0.56
N TYR A 76 6.25 1.71 0.50
CA TYR A 76 7.29 1.78 1.51
C TYR A 76 7.55 0.43 2.17
N GLU A 77 6.48 -0.25 2.62
CA GLU A 77 6.61 -1.56 3.25
C GLU A 77 7.09 -2.63 2.27
N ARG A 78 6.56 -2.67 1.03
CA ARG A 78 6.97 -3.64 0.01
C ARG A 78 8.45 -3.55 -0.35
N PHE A 79 9.01 -2.34 -0.38
CA PHE A 79 10.42 -2.11 -0.73
C PHE A 79 11.36 -2.31 0.45
N THR A 80 10.92 -2.03 1.67
CA THR A 80 11.81 -2.01 2.83
C THR A 80 11.62 -3.19 3.78
N ASN A 81 10.49 -3.88 3.69
CA ASN A 81 10.06 -4.87 4.69
C ASN A 81 10.08 -4.28 6.12
N VAL A 82 9.71 -3.01 6.26
CA VAL A 82 9.57 -2.28 7.52
C VAL A 82 8.12 -1.86 7.67
N THR A 83 7.47 -2.28 8.75
CA THR A 83 6.08 -1.93 9.02
C THR A 83 5.90 -0.47 9.36
N THR A 84 4.79 0.10 8.94
CA THR A 84 4.41 1.49 9.19
C THR A 84 3.32 1.60 10.25
N THR A 85 3.26 2.77 10.88
CA THR A 85 2.28 3.15 11.90
C THR A 85 1.62 4.47 11.53
N ARG A 86 0.66 4.91 12.33
CA ARG A 86 0.02 6.24 12.16
C ARG A 86 0.99 7.43 12.17
N ALA A 87 2.20 7.24 12.70
CA ALA A 87 3.24 8.27 12.67
C ALA A 87 3.87 8.42 11.28
N ASN A 88 3.74 7.39 10.42
CA ASN A 88 4.31 7.39 9.07
C ASN A 88 3.41 8.08 8.02
N ASN A 89 2.16 8.43 8.36
CA ASN A 89 1.29 9.19 7.46
C ASN A 89 0.58 10.32 8.20
N VAL A 90 0.72 11.53 7.71
CA VAL A 90 0.14 12.74 8.32
C VAL A 90 -0.54 13.57 7.23
N THR A 91 -1.81 13.91 7.44
CA THR A 91 -2.57 14.78 6.55
C THR A 91 -2.66 16.21 7.08
N THR A 92 -2.87 17.17 6.21
CA THR A 92 -3.17 18.56 6.59
C THR A 92 -4.36 18.62 7.54
N GLY A 93 -5.41 17.84 7.28
CA GLY A 93 -6.59 17.81 8.15
C GLY A 93 -6.26 17.40 9.59
N ARG A 94 -5.39 16.40 9.81
CA ARG A 94 -4.95 16.01 11.15
C ARG A 94 -4.14 17.09 11.85
N ILE A 95 -3.32 17.83 11.11
CA ILE A 95 -2.52 18.93 11.66
C ILE A 95 -3.42 20.07 12.12
N TYR A 96 -4.29 20.54 11.23
CA TYR A 96 -5.20 21.64 11.53
C TYR A 96 -6.18 21.27 12.65
N LYS A 97 -6.75 20.07 12.62
CA LYS A 97 -7.61 19.57 13.71
C LYS A 97 -6.89 19.65 15.05
N HIS A 98 -5.65 19.17 15.14
CA HIS A 98 -4.88 19.20 16.39
C HIS A 98 -4.64 20.63 16.89
N VAL A 99 -4.27 21.55 16.00
CA VAL A 99 -4.02 22.95 16.38
C VAL A 99 -5.31 23.65 16.80
N ILE A 100 -6.43 23.42 16.09
CA ILE A 100 -7.74 23.97 16.43
C ILE A 100 -8.24 23.42 17.79
N GLU A 101 -8.08 22.10 18.04
CA GLU A 101 -8.43 21.51 19.34
C GLU A 101 -7.61 22.09 20.49
N LYS A 102 -6.32 22.36 20.28
CA LYS A 102 -5.47 23.06 21.25
C LYS A 102 -5.94 24.49 21.51
N GLU A 103 -6.31 25.22 20.46
CA GLU A 103 -6.86 26.57 20.58
C GLU A 103 -8.16 26.55 21.42
N ARG A 104 -9.07 25.64 21.10
CA ARG A 104 -10.35 25.49 21.81
C ARG A 104 -10.19 25.10 23.28
N ARG A 105 -9.14 24.38 23.65
CA ARG A 105 -8.80 24.07 25.04
C ARG A 105 -8.11 25.22 25.78
N GLY A 106 -7.69 26.28 25.07
CA GLY A 106 -6.97 27.41 25.65
C GLY A 106 -5.46 27.20 25.80
N ASP A 107 -4.89 26.19 25.17
CA ASP A 107 -3.45 25.84 25.30
C ASP A 107 -2.53 26.99 24.82
N TYR A 108 -3.04 27.90 23.99
CA TYR A 108 -2.29 29.05 23.50
C TYR A 108 -2.44 30.33 24.34
N LEU A 109 -3.11 30.27 25.48
CA LEU A 109 -3.21 31.35 26.44
C LEU A 109 -3.68 32.69 25.84
N GLY A 110 -4.64 32.68 24.94
CA GLY A 110 -5.22 33.88 24.30
C GLY A 110 -4.37 34.49 23.18
N LYS A 111 -3.27 33.83 22.77
CA LYS A 111 -2.47 34.29 21.62
C LYS A 111 -3.23 34.07 20.30
N THR A 112 -2.98 34.96 19.32
CA THR A 112 -3.42 34.74 17.95
C THR A 112 -2.73 33.52 17.35
N VAL A 113 -3.52 32.51 16.93
CA VAL A 113 -3.00 31.28 16.31
C VAL A 113 -2.93 31.48 14.80
N GLN A 114 -1.75 31.25 14.23
CA GLN A 114 -1.45 31.51 12.82
C GLN A 114 -0.79 30.29 12.16
N VAL A 115 -0.73 30.25 10.82
CA VAL A 115 -0.05 29.19 10.10
C VAL A 115 1.42 29.13 10.51
N VAL A 116 2.11 30.27 10.53
CA VAL A 116 3.45 30.42 11.12
C VAL A 116 3.29 31.19 12.42
N PRO A 117 3.71 30.66 13.58
CA PRO A 117 4.45 29.41 13.76
C PRO A 117 3.58 28.16 14.09
N HIS A 118 2.30 28.27 14.40
CA HIS A 118 1.56 27.22 15.10
C HIS A 118 1.33 25.97 14.25
N ILE A 119 0.94 26.12 12.98
CA ILE A 119 0.80 24.99 12.04
C ILE A 119 2.18 24.45 11.67
N THR A 120 3.16 25.32 11.36
CA THR A 120 4.51 24.88 11.00
C THR A 120 5.21 24.18 12.15
N ASP A 121 5.02 24.60 13.39
CA ASP A 121 5.58 23.94 14.57
C ASP A 121 4.99 22.53 14.77
N GLU A 122 3.68 22.36 14.56
CA GLU A 122 3.05 21.05 14.64
C GLU A 122 3.54 20.14 13.50
N ILE A 123 3.70 20.64 12.27
CA ILE A 123 4.29 19.90 11.16
C ILE A 123 5.71 19.44 11.51
N LYS A 124 6.57 20.36 11.96
CA LYS A 124 7.96 20.05 12.35
C LYS A 124 8.02 19.02 13.48
N ARG A 125 7.14 19.16 14.48
CA ARG A 125 7.05 18.20 15.59
C ARG A 125 6.75 16.79 15.06
N ARG A 126 5.80 16.66 14.13
CA ARG A 126 5.47 15.36 13.52
C ARG A 126 6.57 14.83 12.63
N MET A 127 7.20 15.67 11.82
CA MET A 127 8.33 15.27 10.97
C MET A 127 9.49 14.70 11.78
N LYS A 128 9.75 15.27 12.98
CA LYS A 128 10.81 14.81 13.88
C LYS A 128 10.41 13.62 14.76
N ALA A 129 9.11 13.32 14.87
CA ALA A 129 8.61 12.38 15.88
C ALA A 129 9.25 10.99 15.79
N LEU A 130 9.36 10.41 14.59
CA LEU A 130 9.99 9.12 14.38
C LEU A 130 11.50 9.13 14.68
N GLY A 131 12.19 10.21 14.29
CA GLY A 131 13.61 10.39 14.60
C GLY A 131 13.89 10.52 16.10
N ASN A 132 13.00 11.20 16.82
CA ASN A 132 13.12 11.42 18.27
C ASN A 132 12.96 10.11 19.08
N THR A 133 12.45 9.02 18.49
CA THR A 133 12.40 7.72 19.15
C THR A 133 13.78 7.08 19.35
N GLY A 134 14.80 7.52 18.59
CA GLY A 134 16.13 6.91 18.58
C GLY A 134 16.20 5.54 17.87
N ASN A 135 15.10 5.08 17.29
CA ASN A 135 15.02 3.78 16.64
C ASN A 135 15.54 3.78 15.21
N PHE A 136 15.72 4.97 14.59
CA PHE A 136 16.09 5.11 13.20
C PHE A 136 17.34 5.95 13.01
N ASP A 137 18.19 5.50 12.11
CA ASP A 137 19.38 6.24 11.66
C ASP A 137 18.99 7.26 10.59
N PHE A 138 17.99 6.91 9.75
CA PHE A 138 17.43 7.79 8.73
C PHE A 138 15.90 7.81 8.80
N VAL A 139 15.32 9.00 8.68
CA VAL A 139 13.89 9.23 8.46
C VAL A 139 13.72 9.93 7.12
N ILE A 140 13.08 9.25 6.17
CA ILE A 140 12.78 9.82 4.85
C ILE A 140 11.36 10.39 4.93
N THR A 141 11.22 11.67 4.58
CA THR A 141 9.94 12.38 4.60
C THR A 141 9.54 12.76 3.18
N GLU A 142 8.56 12.07 2.64
CA GLU A 142 7.95 12.45 1.37
C GLU A 142 6.93 13.56 1.59
N ILE A 143 7.12 14.68 0.88
CA ILE A 143 6.17 15.78 0.85
C ILE A 143 5.21 15.56 -0.32
N GLY A 144 3.94 15.33 -0.01
CA GLY A 144 2.88 15.18 -1.00
C GLY A 144 2.60 16.48 -1.76
N GLY A 145 1.97 16.35 -2.91
CA GLY A 145 1.68 17.48 -3.80
C GLY A 145 2.88 17.94 -4.63
N THR A 146 2.70 19.06 -5.32
CA THR A 146 3.69 19.67 -6.22
C THR A 146 4.22 20.96 -5.59
N VAL A 147 5.53 21.16 -5.64
CA VAL A 147 6.14 22.42 -5.17
C VAL A 147 5.60 23.60 -5.97
N GLY A 148 5.00 24.56 -5.27
CA GLY A 148 4.33 25.71 -5.84
C GLY A 148 2.82 25.70 -5.66
N ASP A 149 2.22 24.54 -5.37
CA ASP A 149 0.81 24.44 -5.04
C ASP A 149 0.53 25.05 -3.66
N ILE A 150 -0.62 25.68 -3.50
CA ILE A 150 -1.03 26.37 -2.26
C ILE A 150 -1.05 25.38 -1.09
N GLU A 151 -1.52 24.17 -1.31
CA GLU A 151 -1.68 23.14 -0.30
C GLU A 151 -0.36 22.69 0.30
N SER A 152 0.73 22.73 -0.46
CA SER A 152 2.06 22.30 -0.01
C SER A 152 2.86 23.39 0.70
N LEU A 153 2.44 24.65 0.65
CA LEU A 153 3.18 25.78 1.23
C LEU A 153 3.55 25.60 2.71
N PRO A 154 2.63 25.21 3.62
CA PRO A 154 2.98 25.02 5.02
C PRO A 154 4.04 23.94 5.24
N TYR A 155 4.04 22.89 4.42
CA TYR A 155 5.04 21.82 4.50
C TYR A 155 6.41 22.29 4.01
N ILE A 156 6.46 22.98 2.88
CA ILE A 156 7.72 23.53 2.35
C ILE A 156 8.30 24.55 3.31
N GLU A 157 7.48 25.42 3.91
CA GLU A 157 7.92 26.37 4.94
C GLU A 157 8.48 25.64 6.17
N SER A 158 7.82 24.55 6.59
CA SER A 158 8.29 23.73 7.72
C SER A 158 9.63 23.05 7.41
N VAL A 159 9.81 22.52 6.20
CA VAL A 159 11.08 21.95 5.74
C VAL A 159 12.17 23.03 5.70
N ARG A 160 11.87 24.24 5.23
CA ARG A 160 12.80 25.37 5.23
C ARG A 160 13.30 25.67 6.64
N GLN A 161 12.38 25.73 7.63
CA GLN A 161 12.73 25.94 9.04
C GLN A 161 13.55 24.78 9.60
N LEU A 162 13.16 23.52 9.32
CA LEU A 162 13.90 22.34 9.77
C LEU A 162 15.31 22.26 9.19
N ARG A 163 15.50 22.66 7.95
CA ARG A 163 16.85 22.71 7.36
C ARG A 163 17.77 23.66 8.13
N TRP A 164 17.25 24.77 8.62
CA TRP A 164 18.00 25.69 9.49
C TRP A 164 18.28 25.06 10.86
N GLU A 165 17.25 24.44 11.49
CA GLU A 165 17.36 23.82 12.82
C GLU A 165 18.30 22.60 12.83
N LEU A 166 18.23 21.75 11.79
CA LEU A 166 18.94 20.47 11.73
C LEU A 166 20.34 20.58 11.08
N GLY A 167 20.59 21.64 10.30
CA GLY A 167 21.87 21.85 9.63
C GLY A 167 22.27 20.65 8.77
N ARG A 168 23.42 20.06 9.05
CA ARG A 168 23.95 18.89 8.32
C ARG A 168 23.21 17.58 8.58
N ASN A 169 22.23 17.57 9.50
CA ASN A 169 21.46 16.39 9.80
C ASN A 169 20.26 16.21 8.84
N CYS A 170 20.16 17.02 7.80
CA CYS A 170 19.14 16.86 6.79
C CYS A 170 19.63 17.11 5.36
N VAL A 171 18.97 16.44 4.42
CA VAL A 171 19.21 16.54 2.97
C VAL A 171 17.85 16.74 2.27
N CYS A 172 17.82 17.59 1.26
CA CYS A 172 16.65 17.78 0.40
C CYS A 172 16.92 17.15 -0.97
N VAL A 173 16.12 16.15 -1.31
CA VAL A 173 16.08 15.50 -2.61
C VAL A 173 14.88 16.05 -3.38
N HIS A 174 15.11 16.65 -4.53
CA HIS A 174 14.05 17.21 -5.35
C HIS A 174 13.89 16.43 -6.66
N LEU A 175 12.68 15.93 -6.90
CA LEU A 175 12.32 15.29 -8.16
C LEU A 175 11.80 16.32 -9.14
N ALA A 176 12.31 16.28 -10.36
CA ALA A 176 11.84 17.11 -11.46
C ALA A 176 11.77 16.30 -12.77
N TYR A 177 11.07 16.85 -13.74
CA TYR A 177 10.82 16.18 -15.01
C TYR A 177 11.65 16.77 -16.14
N VAL A 178 12.31 15.92 -16.91
CA VAL A 178 13.00 16.26 -18.16
C VAL A 178 12.24 15.61 -19.31
N PRO A 179 11.23 16.29 -19.88
CA PRO A 179 10.40 15.71 -20.94
C PRO A 179 11.17 15.55 -22.24
N TYR A 180 10.88 14.44 -22.94
CA TYR A 180 11.25 14.29 -24.35
C TYR A 180 10.12 14.83 -25.23
N VAL A 181 10.43 15.86 -26.01
CA VAL A 181 9.46 16.44 -26.96
C VAL A 181 9.61 15.75 -28.31
N ALA A 182 8.70 14.82 -28.61
CA ALA A 182 8.76 13.97 -29.80
C ALA A 182 8.84 14.77 -31.12
N ALA A 183 8.10 15.87 -31.23
CA ALA A 183 8.11 16.75 -32.41
C ALA A 183 9.47 17.42 -32.65
N ALA A 184 10.18 17.78 -31.57
CA ALA A 184 11.51 18.40 -31.64
C ALA A 184 12.64 17.37 -31.56
N LYS A 185 12.32 16.10 -31.25
CA LYS A 185 13.28 14.98 -31.06
C LYS A 185 14.36 15.30 -30.04
N GLU A 186 14.02 16.02 -28.98
CA GLU A 186 14.99 16.43 -27.96
C GLU A 186 14.41 16.46 -26.54
N LEU A 187 15.29 16.32 -25.56
CA LEU A 187 14.99 16.52 -24.14
C LEU A 187 14.97 18.03 -23.80
N LYS A 188 14.03 18.42 -22.95
CA LYS A 188 13.87 19.83 -22.52
C LYS A 188 14.18 20.01 -21.04
N THR A 189 15.12 20.87 -20.72
CA THR A 189 15.59 21.13 -19.34
C THR A 189 14.85 22.28 -18.63
N LYS A 190 14.08 23.07 -19.37
CA LYS A 190 13.37 24.22 -18.79
C LYS A 190 12.38 23.86 -17.68
N PRO A 191 11.55 22.81 -17.81
CA PRO A 191 10.63 22.42 -16.73
C PRO A 191 11.37 22.13 -15.42
N THR A 192 12.48 21.39 -15.47
CA THR A 192 13.35 21.13 -14.32
C THR A 192 13.88 22.43 -13.70
N GLN A 193 14.42 23.34 -14.53
CA GLN A 193 14.96 24.62 -14.05
C GLN A 193 13.89 25.47 -13.36
N HIS A 194 12.67 25.51 -13.89
CA HIS A 194 11.55 26.25 -13.29
C HIS A 194 11.10 25.62 -11.98
N SER A 195 11.04 24.29 -11.91
CA SER A 195 10.70 23.56 -10.69
C SER A 195 11.67 23.86 -9.56
N VAL A 196 12.98 23.78 -9.84
CA VAL A 196 14.03 24.07 -8.84
C VAL A 196 13.99 25.55 -8.44
N LYS A 197 13.82 26.48 -9.39
CA LYS A 197 13.68 27.90 -9.06
C LYS A 197 12.49 28.14 -8.13
N LYS A 198 11.36 27.47 -8.36
CA LYS A 198 10.20 27.59 -7.50
C LYS A 198 10.50 27.14 -6.06
N LEU A 199 11.22 26.06 -5.90
CA LEU A 199 11.67 25.59 -4.58
C LEU A 199 12.65 26.61 -3.92
N GLN A 200 13.58 27.16 -4.71
CA GLN A 200 14.55 28.17 -4.24
C GLN A 200 13.84 29.48 -3.82
N GLU A 201 12.80 29.92 -4.55
CA GLU A 201 11.96 31.07 -4.16
C GLU A 201 11.32 30.89 -2.79
N MET A 202 11.03 29.64 -2.39
CA MET A 202 10.52 29.28 -1.06
C MET A 202 11.63 29.12 -0.02
N GLY A 203 12.89 29.41 -0.37
CA GLY A 203 14.05 29.39 0.53
C GLY A 203 14.68 28.01 0.72
N ILE A 204 14.43 27.04 -0.15
CA ILE A 204 15.06 25.73 -0.10
C ILE A 204 15.97 25.53 -1.33
N GLN A 205 17.26 25.34 -1.08
CA GLN A 205 18.21 24.84 -2.06
C GLN A 205 18.19 23.30 -2.00
N PRO A 206 17.85 22.58 -3.10
CA PRO A 206 17.98 21.13 -3.11
C PRO A 206 19.44 20.71 -3.09
N ASP A 207 19.73 19.62 -2.39
CA ASP A 207 21.07 19.04 -2.31
C ASP A 207 21.29 17.98 -3.41
N VAL A 208 20.19 17.30 -3.80
CA VAL A 208 20.17 16.24 -4.81
C VAL A 208 19.00 16.49 -5.76
N LEU A 209 19.23 16.29 -7.05
CA LEU A 209 18.19 16.27 -8.07
C LEU A 209 18.02 14.86 -8.61
N VAL A 210 16.76 14.37 -8.63
CA VAL A 210 16.38 13.15 -9.33
C VAL A 210 15.54 13.54 -10.54
N LEU A 211 16.06 13.27 -11.73
CA LEU A 211 15.47 13.70 -12.99
C LEU A 211 14.66 12.56 -13.60
N ARG A 212 13.35 12.65 -13.51
CA ARG A 212 12.46 11.71 -14.21
C ARG A 212 12.53 11.98 -15.71
N THR A 213 12.69 10.91 -16.50
CA THR A 213 12.86 11.02 -17.94
C THR A 213 12.49 9.72 -18.64
N GLU A 214 12.04 9.82 -19.88
CA GLU A 214 11.79 8.67 -20.76
C GLU A 214 13.06 8.16 -21.47
N LYS A 215 14.07 9.01 -21.56
CA LYS A 215 15.31 8.72 -22.29
C LYS A 215 16.54 9.11 -21.48
N ASP A 216 17.67 8.47 -21.78
CA ASP A 216 18.94 8.82 -21.18
C ASP A 216 19.28 10.30 -21.38
N ILE A 217 19.69 10.96 -20.31
CA ILE A 217 20.08 12.37 -20.29
C ILE A 217 21.60 12.46 -20.48
N PRO A 218 22.07 13.05 -21.59
CA PRO A 218 23.50 13.20 -21.84
C PRO A 218 24.24 13.91 -20.69
N VAL A 219 25.46 13.50 -20.42
CA VAL A 219 26.29 14.03 -19.32
C VAL A 219 26.38 15.56 -19.35
N ASP A 220 26.59 16.15 -20.54
CA ASP A 220 26.68 17.60 -20.68
C ASP A 220 25.36 18.30 -20.36
N MET A 221 24.22 17.67 -20.65
CA MET A 221 22.92 18.19 -20.27
C MET A 221 22.72 18.11 -18.75
N ARG A 222 23.13 17.03 -18.09
CA ARG A 222 23.11 16.92 -16.62
C ARG A 222 23.99 17.97 -15.97
N ARG A 223 25.19 18.22 -16.50
CA ARG A 223 26.09 19.30 -16.04
C ARG A 223 25.45 20.68 -16.21
N LYS A 224 24.77 20.93 -17.32
CA LYS A 224 24.00 22.15 -17.55
C LYS A 224 22.89 22.32 -16.52
N ILE A 225 22.13 21.27 -16.23
CA ILE A 225 21.08 21.30 -15.19
C ILE A 225 21.69 21.60 -13.84
N ALA A 226 22.77 20.91 -13.48
CA ALA A 226 23.51 21.12 -12.22
C ALA A 226 23.90 22.59 -12.03
N LEU A 227 24.46 23.21 -13.07
CA LEU A 227 24.85 24.61 -13.05
C LEU A 227 23.64 25.55 -12.84
N PHE A 228 22.55 25.37 -13.62
CA PHE A 228 21.37 26.22 -13.50
C PHE A 228 20.61 26.05 -12.19
N CYS A 229 20.69 24.88 -11.57
CA CYS A 229 20.02 24.54 -10.33
C CYS A 229 20.89 24.71 -9.09
N ASN A 230 22.15 25.08 -9.26
CA ASN A 230 23.13 25.22 -8.19
C ASN A 230 23.26 23.94 -7.33
N VAL A 231 23.36 22.78 -7.99
CA VAL A 231 23.55 21.46 -7.38
C VAL A 231 24.87 20.87 -7.87
N ALA A 232 25.55 20.10 -7.01
CA ALA A 232 26.77 19.43 -7.41
C ALA A 232 26.52 18.49 -8.60
N PRO A 233 27.37 18.48 -9.64
CA PRO A 233 27.13 17.66 -10.85
C PRO A 233 26.96 16.18 -10.59
N ASP A 234 27.63 15.63 -9.58
CA ASP A 234 27.52 14.25 -9.14
C ASP A 234 26.25 13.95 -8.32
N ALA A 235 25.56 14.98 -7.83
CA ALA A 235 24.29 14.88 -7.14
C ALA A 235 23.06 15.08 -8.08
N VAL A 236 23.27 15.05 -9.39
CA VAL A 236 22.20 15.07 -10.40
C VAL A 236 22.10 13.68 -11.02
N VAL A 237 21.11 12.91 -10.58
CA VAL A 237 20.84 11.54 -11.01
C VAL A 237 19.60 11.49 -11.89
N GLN A 238 19.53 10.51 -12.78
CA GLN A 238 18.36 10.30 -13.63
C GLN A 238 17.55 9.08 -13.18
N SER A 239 16.23 9.19 -13.26
CA SER A 239 15.28 8.11 -13.08
C SER A 239 14.57 7.85 -14.40
N ILE A 240 15.15 6.96 -15.21
CA ILE A 240 14.59 6.55 -16.51
C ILE A 240 13.42 5.60 -16.27
N ASP A 241 12.44 5.63 -17.16
CA ASP A 241 11.33 4.69 -17.13
C ASP A 241 11.83 3.26 -17.25
N VAL A 242 11.38 2.40 -16.37
CA VAL A 242 11.75 0.99 -16.29
C VAL A 242 10.49 0.12 -16.41
N PRO A 243 10.62 -1.13 -16.92
CA PRO A 243 9.48 -2.04 -17.03
C PRO A 243 8.81 -2.38 -15.71
N SER A 244 9.57 -2.42 -14.61
CA SER A 244 9.08 -2.69 -13.26
C SER A 244 9.62 -1.68 -12.26
N ILE A 245 8.75 -1.18 -11.37
CA ILE A 245 9.16 -0.29 -10.28
C ILE A 245 10.23 -0.92 -9.37
N TYR A 246 10.31 -2.24 -9.32
CA TYR A 246 11.29 -2.98 -8.52
C TYR A 246 12.71 -2.93 -9.08
N GLU A 247 12.89 -2.45 -10.31
CA GLU A 247 14.22 -2.16 -10.89
C GLU A 247 14.80 -0.81 -10.43
N VAL A 248 13.93 0.11 -9.96
CA VAL A 248 14.35 1.47 -9.59
C VAL A 248 15.44 1.50 -8.51
N PRO A 249 15.39 0.71 -7.42
CA PRO A 249 16.48 0.70 -6.43
C PRO A 249 17.85 0.40 -7.05
N VAL A 250 17.91 -0.57 -7.95
CA VAL A 250 19.18 -0.92 -8.64
C VAL A 250 19.64 0.22 -9.55
N LYS A 251 18.71 0.86 -10.28
CA LYS A 251 19.05 2.03 -11.12
C LYS A 251 19.54 3.22 -10.30
N MET A 252 19.04 3.42 -9.10
CA MET A 252 19.54 4.46 -8.19
C MET A 252 20.91 4.09 -7.60
N GLN A 253 21.13 2.80 -7.29
CA GLN A 253 22.45 2.31 -6.85
C GLN A 253 23.51 2.50 -7.93
N GLU A 254 23.21 2.17 -9.19
CA GLU A 254 24.13 2.36 -10.34
C GLU A 254 24.59 3.83 -10.48
N GLN A 255 23.82 4.78 -9.95
CA GLN A 255 24.15 6.20 -9.94
C GLN A 255 24.60 6.70 -8.57
N HIS A 256 24.90 5.79 -7.64
CA HIS A 256 25.45 6.10 -6.32
C HIS A 256 24.59 7.04 -5.45
N LEU A 257 23.25 7.00 -5.62
CA LEU A 257 22.35 7.91 -4.90
C LEU A 257 22.45 7.75 -3.37
N ASP A 258 22.59 6.54 -2.88
CA ASP A 258 22.78 6.23 -1.46
C ASP A 258 24.13 6.75 -0.92
N GLU A 259 25.21 6.63 -1.68
CA GLU A 259 26.54 7.17 -1.33
C GLU A 259 26.52 8.71 -1.27
N ILE A 260 25.84 9.34 -2.24
CA ILE A 260 25.66 10.80 -2.26
C ILE A 260 24.97 11.26 -0.97
N ILE A 261 23.88 10.57 -0.58
CA ILE A 261 23.12 10.89 0.64
C ILE A 261 23.97 10.69 1.90
N ILE A 262 24.71 9.57 1.99
CA ILE A 262 25.61 9.27 3.11
C ILE A 262 26.67 10.37 3.24
N ARG A 263 27.31 10.72 2.15
CA ARG A 263 28.33 11.80 2.09
C ARG A 263 27.74 13.14 2.55
N LEU A 264 26.57 13.53 2.03
CA LEU A 264 25.93 14.80 2.35
C LEU A 264 25.48 14.90 3.81
N THR A 265 25.05 13.80 4.40
CA THR A 265 24.67 13.74 5.82
C THR A 265 25.83 13.52 6.77
N GLY A 266 27.02 13.23 6.24
CA GLY A 266 28.23 13.00 7.03
C GLY A 266 28.16 11.77 7.94
N VAL A 267 27.33 10.79 7.58
CA VAL A 267 27.22 9.53 8.31
C VAL A 267 28.38 8.62 7.92
N GLU A 268 28.89 7.85 8.88
CA GLU A 268 29.90 6.83 8.61
C GLU A 268 29.35 5.77 7.66
N ALA A 269 30.07 5.50 6.58
CA ALA A 269 29.66 4.52 5.58
C ALA A 269 29.79 3.09 6.12
N LYS A 270 28.74 2.31 6.00
CA LYS A 270 28.65 0.90 6.44
C LYS A 270 28.94 -0.12 5.32
N GLY A 271 29.78 0.20 4.36
CA GLY A 271 30.10 -0.68 3.22
C GLY A 271 29.05 -0.57 2.09
N GLU A 272 29.14 -1.49 1.14
CA GLU A 272 28.21 -1.55 -0.01
C GLU A 272 26.84 -2.13 0.42
N PRO A 273 25.75 -1.75 -0.27
CA PRO A 273 24.43 -2.32 0.03
C PRO A 273 24.36 -3.79 -0.39
N ASP A 274 23.90 -4.65 0.50
CA ASP A 274 23.61 -6.05 0.16
C ASP A 274 22.31 -6.14 -0.64
N MET A 275 22.45 -6.08 -1.96
CA MET A 275 21.33 -6.19 -2.89
C MET A 275 21.12 -7.62 -3.41
N ALA A 276 21.86 -8.61 -2.92
CA ALA A 276 21.77 -9.99 -3.42
C ALA A 276 20.33 -10.57 -3.34
N PRO A 277 19.59 -10.45 -2.22
CA PRO A 277 18.19 -10.94 -2.17
C PRO A 277 17.26 -10.20 -3.16
N TRP A 278 17.45 -8.89 -3.32
CA TRP A 278 16.67 -8.08 -4.27
C TRP A 278 16.96 -8.48 -5.72
N MET A 279 18.23 -8.67 -6.05
CA MET A 279 18.66 -9.13 -7.39
C MET A 279 18.15 -10.53 -7.68
N GLN A 280 18.08 -11.43 -6.68
CA GLN A 280 17.48 -12.75 -6.85
C GLN A 280 16.01 -12.65 -7.28
N PHE A 281 15.24 -11.75 -6.66
CA PHE A 281 13.86 -11.49 -7.06
C PHE A 281 13.77 -10.96 -8.50
N LEU A 282 14.60 -9.97 -8.87
CA LEU A 282 14.63 -9.43 -10.23
C LEU A 282 15.02 -10.47 -11.27
N ASN A 283 15.97 -11.33 -10.96
CA ASN A 283 16.39 -12.42 -11.85
C ASN A 283 15.25 -13.43 -12.07
N LYS A 284 14.53 -13.82 -11.03
CA LYS A 284 13.33 -14.67 -11.14
C LYS A 284 12.27 -14.01 -12.01
N MET A 285 12.01 -12.72 -11.79
CA MET A 285 11.07 -11.94 -12.59
C MET A 285 11.45 -11.94 -14.08
N ALA A 286 12.73 -11.73 -14.39
CA ALA A 286 13.23 -11.67 -15.75
C ALA A 286 13.26 -13.05 -16.46
N SER A 287 13.48 -14.12 -15.71
CA SER A 287 13.59 -15.49 -16.24
C SER A 287 12.25 -16.23 -16.36
N ALA A 288 11.17 -15.67 -15.82
CA ALA A 288 9.86 -16.30 -15.89
C ALA A 288 9.34 -16.36 -17.34
N GLU A 289 9.08 -17.57 -17.84
CA GLU A 289 8.60 -17.80 -19.21
C GLU A 289 7.11 -18.15 -19.28
N LYS A 290 6.58 -18.76 -18.23
CA LYS A 290 5.19 -19.21 -18.16
C LYS A 290 4.29 -18.15 -17.52
N ASP A 291 3.07 -18.08 -17.97
CA ASP A 291 2.06 -17.17 -17.41
C ASP A 291 1.16 -17.91 -16.40
N VAL A 292 0.71 -17.19 -15.37
CA VAL A 292 -0.42 -17.56 -14.53
C VAL A 292 -1.50 -16.48 -14.64
N LYS A 293 -2.74 -16.91 -14.93
CA LYS A 293 -3.87 -16.03 -15.20
C LYS A 293 -4.78 -15.94 -13.98
N ILE A 294 -4.77 -14.80 -13.31
CA ILE A 294 -5.59 -14.56 -12.12
C ILE A 294 -6.69 -13.54 -12.44
N GLY A 295 -7.93 -13.92 -12.14
CA GLY A 295 -9.08 -13.03 -12.22
C GLY A 295 -9.34 -12.32 -10.88
N ILE A 296 -9.54 -11.02 -10.92
CA ILE A 296 -9.97 -10.23 -9.75
C ILE A 296 -11.43 -9.79 -9.99
N VAL A 297 -12.34 -10.34 -9.21
CA VAL A 297 -13.77 -9.97 -9.20
C VAL A 297 -13.98 -8.86 -8.17
N GLY A 298 -14.25 -7.67 -8.64
CA GLY A 298 -14.36 -6.48 -7.80
C GLY A 298 -15.29 -5.42 -8.37
N LYS A 299 -15.47 -4.33 -7.65
CA LYS A 299 -16.32 -3.21 -8.08
C LYS A 299 -15.57 -1.93 -8.47
N TYR A 300 -14.26 -1.88 -8.20
CA TYR A 300 -13.40 -0.72 -8.52
C TYR A 300 -12.37 -1.06 -9.60
N VAL A 301 -12.77 -1.90 -10.56
CA VAL A 301 -11.87 -2.50 -11.55
C VAL A 301 -11.41 -1.53 -12.66
N GLU A 302 -12.05 -0.37 -12.81
CA GLU A 302 -11.69 0.65 -13.80
C GLU A 302 -10.44 1.45 -13.39
N LEU A 303 -10.11 1.47 -12.11
CA LEU A 303 -8.90 2.09 -11.58
C LEU A 303 -7.94 1.02 -11.01
N PRO A 304 -6.83 0.72 -11.67
CA PRO A 304 -5.88 -0.29 -11.21
C PRO A 304 -5.36 -0.07 -9.78
N ASP A 305 -5.21 1.19 -9.37
CA ASP A 305 -4.70 1.56 -8.06
C ASP A 305 -5.68 1.26 -6.91
N ALA A 306 -6.96 0.98 -7.21
CA ALA A 306 -7.93 0.59 -6.19
C ALA A 306 -7.63 -0.80 -5.57
N TYR A 307 -6.89 -1.65 -6.28
CA TYR A 307 -6.48 -2.99 -5.84
C TYR A 307 -4.96 -3.18 -5.94
N ILE A 308 -4.19 -2.11 -5.75
CA ILE A 308 -2.74 -2.14 -5.98
C ILE A 308 -2.02 -3.13 -5.07
N SER A 309 -2.37 -3.22 -3.78
CA SER A 309 -1.73 -4.17 -2.86
C SER A 309 -2.04 -5.62 -3.23
N ILE A 310 -3.26 -5.92 -3.68
CA ILE A 310 -3.62 -7.26 -4.20
C ILE A 310 -2.79 -7.58 -5.45
N LYS A 311 -2.74 -6.67 -6.41
CA LYS A 311 -1.97 -6.85 -7.64
C LYS A 311 -0.48 -7.05 -7.36
N GLU A 312 0.11 -6.21 -6.49
CA GLU A 312 1.53 -6.30 -6.15
C GLU A 312 1.85 -7.59 -5.37
N SER A 313 0.98 -8.01 -4.44
CA SER A 313 1.16 -9.28 -3.73
C SER A 313 1.05 -10.51 -4.65
N LEU A 314 0.14 -10.48 -5.62
CA LEU A 314 0.05 -11.50 -6.67
C LEU A 314 1.29 -11.50 -7.56
N PHE A 315 1.80 -10.33 -7.92
CA PHE A 315 3.02 -10.21 -8.72
C PHE A 315 4.24 -10.81 -8.00
N GLN A 316 4.39 -10.51 -6.72
CA GLN A 316 5.43 -11.10 -5.87
C GLN A 316 5.28 -12.63 -5.79
N ALA A 317 4.07 -13.11 -5.56
CA ALA A 317 3.76 -14.53 -5.46
C ALA A 317 3.99 -15.29 -6.78
N ALA A 318 3.62 -14.70 -7.92
CA ALA A 318 3.86 -15.27 -9.23
C ALA A 318 5.38 -15.36 -9.54
N THR A 319 6.11 -14.28 -9.24
CA THR A 319 7.58 -14.24 -9.37
C THR A 319 8.25 -15.28 -8.47
N TYR A 320 7.77 -15.42 -7.22
CA TYR A 320 8.27 -16.44 -6.29
C TYR A 320 8.08 -17.87 -6.84
N ASN A 321 6.97 -18.10 -7.56
CA ASN A 321 6.66 -19.37 -8.23
C ASN A 321 7.20 -19.45 -9.68
N ASP A 322 8.15 -18.60 -10.07
CA ASP A 322 8.81 -18.57 -11.38
C ASP A 322 7.83 -18.40 -12.58
N HIS A 323 6.76 -17.64 -12.38
CA HIS A 323 5.74 -17.34 -13.39
C HIS A 323 5.53 -15.84 -13.56
N ARG A 324 5.05 -15.44 -14.76
CA ARG A 324 4.58 -14.08 -15.02
C ARG A 324 3.11 -13.96 -14.67
N LEU A 325 2.74 -12.94 -13.92
CA LEU A 325 1.36 -12.65 -13.60
C LEU A 325 0.61 -12.04 -14.78
N LYS A 326 -0.55 -12.61 -15.13
CA LYS A 326 -1.56 -12.02 -16.00
C LYS A 326 -2.82 -11.78 -15.20
N VAL A 327 -3.17 -10.52 -14.96
CA VAL A 327 -4.38 -10.14 -14.22
C VAL A 327 -5.49 -9.75 -15.18
N SER A 328 -6.67 -10.30 -14.96
CA SER A 328 -7.92 -9.87 -15.58
C SER A 328 -8.87 -9.33 -14.52
N TYR A 329 -9.45 -8.17 -14.78
CA TYR A 329 -10.37 -7.51 -13.86
C TYR A 329 -11.81 -7.71 -14.32
N PHE A 330 -12.67 -8.21 -13.45
CA PHE A 330 -14.08 -8.46 -13.72
C PHE A 330 -14.96 -7.60 -12.83
N GLN A 331 -15.76 -6.71 -13.44
CA GLN A 331 -16.69 -5.88 -12.71
C GLN A 331 -17.84 -6.71 -12.19
N SER A 332 -17.93 -6.84 -10.87
CA SER A 332 -18.90 -7.71 -10.22
C SER A 332 -20.36 -7.38 -10.56
N GLU A 333 -20.70 -6.12 -10.81
CA GLU A 333 -22.04 -5.70 -11.22
C GLU A 333 -22.48 -6.26 -12.59
N LYS A 334 -21.53 -6.65 -13.44
CA LYS A 334 -21.78 -7.18 -14.79
C LYS A 334 -21.82 -8.70 -14.83
N ILE A 335 -21.52 -9.38 -13.73
CA ILE A 335 -21.53 -10.84 -13.63
C ILE A 335 -22.94 -11.34 -13.31
N ASN A 336 -23.40 -12.32 -14.08
CA ASN A 336 -24.68 -13.00 -13.89
C ASN A 336 -24.58 -14.48 -14.29
N ASP A 337 -25.59 -15.28 -14.02
CA ASP A 337 -25.61 -16.73 -14.32
C ASP A 337 -25.40 -17.08 -15.80
N ALA A 338 -25.79 -16.18 -16.70
CA ALA A 338 -25.68 -16.43 -18.15
C ALA A 338 -24.25 -16.20 -18.67
N ASN A 339 -23.42 -15.37 -18.02
CA ASN A 339 -22.11 -14.98 -18.53
C ASN A 339 -20.92 -15.40 -17.65
N VAL A 340 -21.14 -15.83 -16.42
CA VAL A 340 -20.06 -16.13 -15.46
C VAL A 340 -19.08 -17.17 -15.99
N ALA A 341 -19.57 -18.23 -16.63
CA ALA A 341 -18.74 -19.27 -17.20
C ALA A 341 -17.82 -18.72 -18.30
N ASP A 342 -18.37 -17.93 -19.22
CA ASP A 342 -17.57 -17.35 -20.32
C ASP A 342 -16.54 -16.33 -19.84
N LEU A 343 -16.85 -15.59 -18.78
CA LEU A 343 -15.93 -14.62 -18.21
C LEU A 343 -14.76 -15.27 -17.47
N LEU A 344 -15.01 -16.34 -16.71
CA LEU A 344 -14.04 -16.86 -15.74
C LEU A 344 -13.35 -18.17 -16.18
N LYS A 345 -13.84 -18.88 -17.20
CA LYS A 345 -13.31 -20.21 -17.62
C LYS A 345 -11.81 -20.23 -17.97
N ASP A 346 -11.27 -19.13 -18.46
CA ASP A 346 -9.86 -19.04 -18.88
C ASP A 346 -8.92 -18.62 -17.75
N MET A 347 -9.44 -18.37 -16.55
CA MET A 347 -8.65 -17.99 -15.39
C MET A 347 -8.14 -19.23 -14.64
N ASP A 348 -6.89 -19.17 -14.18
CA ASP A 348 -6.28 -20.26 -13.40
C ASP A 348 -6.64 -20.16 -11.92
N GLY A 349 -6.93 -18.97 -11.43
CA GLY A 349 -7.43 -18.70 -10.09
C GLY A 349 -8.23 -17.41 -10.02
N ILE A 350 -9.07 -17.31 -9.01
CA ILE A 350 -9.97 -16.15 -8.82
C ILE A 350 -9.74 -15.55 -7.43
N ILE A 351 -9.60 -14.22 -7.37
CA ILE A 351 -9.72 -13.45 -6.13
C ILE A 351 -11.05 -12.70 -6.15
N VAL A 352 -11.85 -12.89 -5.10
CA VAL A 352 -13.01 -12.02 -4.84
C VAL A 352 -12.56 -10.92 -3.89
N ALA A 353 -12.48 -9.72 -4.45
CA ALA A 353 -11.83 -8.57 -3.84
C ALA A 353 -12.63 -7.97 -2.67
N PRO A 354 -11.97 -7.27 -1.74
CA PRO A 354 -12.60 -6.51 -0.66
C PRO A 354 -13.50 -5.39 -1.18
N GLY A 355 -14.19 -4.72 -0.26
CA GLY A 355 -15.07 -3.60 -0.50
C GLY A 355 -16.08 -3.43 0.63
N SER A 356 -17.07 -2.56 0.44
CA SER A 356 -18.18 -2.33 1.37
C SER A 356 -19.45 -1.95 0.60
N GLY A 357 -20.62 -2.15 1.21
CA GLY A 357 -21.92 -1.79 0.64
C GLY A 357 -22.42 -2.74 -0.46
N GLN A 358 -23.68 -2.56 -0.81
CA GLN A 358 -24.50 -3.50 -1.58
C GLN A 358 -24.07 -3.69 -3.05
N ARG A 359 -23.43 -2.66 -3.65
CA ARG A 359 -23.09 -2.65 -5.08
C ARG A 359 -22.21 -3.83 -5.47
N GLY A 360 -22.64 -4.64 -6.45
CA GLY A 360 -21.87 -5.75 -7.03
C GLY A 360 -21.75 -7.01 -6.18
N VAL A 361 -22.45 -7.12 -5.04
CA VAL A 361 -22.38 -8.29 -4.14
C VAL A 361 -22.97 -9.53 -4.78
N GLU A 362 -24.11 -9.43 -5.44
CA GLU A 362 -24.73 -10.60 -6.07
C GLU A 362 -23.85 -11.18 -7.19
N GLY A 363 -23.20 -10.35 -7.99
CA GLY A 363 -22.23 -10.84 -8.98
C GLY A 363 -21.02 -11.53 -8.35
N LYS A 364 -20.58 -11.11 -7.16
CA LYS A 364 -19.55 -11.82 -6.38
C LYS A 364 -20.05 -13.19 -5.93
N ASN A 365 -21.29 -13.27 -5.42
CA ASN A 365 -21.91 -14.54 -5.01
C ASN A 365 -22.05 -15.51 -6.19
N ILE A 366 -22.47 -15.04 -7.37
CA ILE A 366 -22.57 -15.84 -8.59
C ILE A 366 -21.17 -16.35 -9.01
N ALA A 367 -20.16 -15.50 -9.00
CA ALA A 367 -18.78 -15.89 -9.31
C ALA A 367 -18.26 -16.95 -8.33
N LEU A 368 -18.49 -16.77 -7.03
CA LEU A 368 -18.09 -17.72 -5.98
C LEU A 368 -18.78 -19.08 -6.12
N LYS A 369 -20.08 -19.10 -6.40
CA LYS A 369 -20.82 -20.32 -6.69
C LYS A 369 -20.19 -21.08 -7.85
N TRP A 370 -19.98 -20.39 -8.97
CA TRP A 370 -19.38 -20.99 -10.16
C TRP A 370 -17.97 -21.53 -9.88
N CYS A 371 -17.12 -20.78 -9.18
CA CYS A 371 -15.79 -21.22 -8.80
C CYS A 371 -15.82 -22.44 -7.88
N ARG A 372 -16.69 -22.46 -6.87
CA ARG A 372 -16.87 -23.59 -5.96
C ARG A 372 -17.31 -24.86 -6.68
N GLU A 373 -18.29 -24.75 -7.57
CA GLU A 373 -18.85 -25.87 -8.34
C GLU A 373 -17.83 -26.44 -9.35
N ASN A 374 -16.95 -25.60 -9.91
CA ASN A 374 -15.94 -25.99 -10.90
C ASN A 374 -14.54 -26.21 -10.30
N ASP A 375 -14.41 -26.23 -8.98
CA ASP A 375 -13.16 -26.49 -8.23
C ASP A 375 -11.99 -25.57 -8.64
N ILE A 376 -12.28 -24.30 -8.93
CA ILE A 376 -11.29 -23.32 -9.30
C ILE A 376 -10.62 -22.76 -8.04
N PRO A 377 -9.29 -22.66 -7.97
CA PRO A 377 -8.61 -22.01 -6.87
C PRO A 377 -9.16 -20.61 -6.61
N THR A 378 -9.70 -20.38 -5.41
CA THR A 378 -10.43 -19.14 -5.09
C THR A 378 -10.04 -18.59 -3.73
N LEU A 379 -9.66 -17.32 -3.69
CA LEU A 379 -9.39 -16.55 -2.47
C LEU A 379 -10.44 -15.45 -2.29
N GLY A 380 -11.19 -15.48 -1.20
CA GLY A 380 -12.07 -14.38 -0.78
C GLY A 380 -11.38 -13.50 0.26
N ILE A 381 -11.25 -12.20 0.00
CA ILE A 381 -10.61 -11.25 0.93
C ILE A 381 -11.67 -10.33 1.50
N CYS A 382 -11.76 -10.23 2.84
CA CYS A 382 -12.65 -9.33 3.57
C CYS A 382 -14.13 -9.51 3.13
N LEU A 383 -14.71 -8.59 2.39
CA LEU A 383 -16.05 -8.77 1.80
C LEU A 383 -16.13 -10.03 0.92
N GLY A 384 -15.03 -10.43 0.29
CA GLY A 384 -14.95 -11.67 -0.49
C GLY A 384 -15.20 -12.91 0.37
N MET A 385 -14.63 -13.00 1.56
CA MET A 385 -14.94 -14.06 2.52
C MET A 385 -16.40 -14.00 2.98
N GLN A 386 -16.93 -12.81 3.25
CA GLN A 386 -18.33 -12.63 3.66
C GLN A 386 -19.29 -13.11 2.57
N CYS A 387 -18.97 -12.80 1.30
CA CYS A 387 -19.72 -13.33 0.16
C CYS A 387 -19.62 -14.86 0.05
N MET A 388 -18.44 -15.46 0.33
CA MET A 388 -18.30 -16.92 0.38
C MET A 388 -19.22 -17.55 1.42
N ALA A 389 -19.31 -16.95 2.61
CA ALA A 389 -20.21 -17.43 3.66
C ALA A 389 -21.69 -17.32 3.24
N VAL A 390 -22.09 -16.19 2.67
CA VAL A 390 -23.48 -15.99 2.19
C VAL A 390 -23.81 -16.95 1.05
N GLU A 391 -22.92 -17.11 0.07
CA GLU A 391 -23.10 -18.05 -1.04
C GLU A 391 -23.26 -19.48 -0.55
N PHE A 392 -22.41 -19.91 0.37
CA PHE A 392 -22.45 -21.25 0.97
C PHE A 392 -23.76 -21.48 1.72
N ALA A 393 -24.19 -20.54 2.53
CA ALA A 393 -25.45 -20.62 3.25
C ALA A 393 -26.65 -20.75 2.28
N ARG A 394 -26.67 -19.98 1.20
CA ARG A 394 -27.78 -20.03 0.20
C ARG A 394 -27.80 -21.33 -0.59
N ASN A 395 -26.66 -21.76 -1.12
CA ASN A 395 -26.60 -22.80 -2.14
C ASN A 395 -26.21 -24.19 -1.60
N VAL A 396 -25.60 -24.28 -0.43
CA VAL A 396 -25.19 -25.54 0.21
C VAL A 396 -26.10 -25.85 1.40
N LEU A 397 -26.34 -24.88 2.30
CA LEU A 397 -27.23 -25.07 3.44
C LEU A 397 -28.73 -24.93 3.07
N GLY A 398 -29.06 -24.40 1.88
CA GLY A 398 -30.44 -24.22 1.41
C GLY A 398 -31.18 -23.05 2.07
N ILE A 399 -30.44 -22.09 2.67
CA ILE A 399 -31.01 -20.90 3.33
C ILE A 399 -31.09 -19.78 2.30
N ALA A 400 -32.08 -19.77 1.46
CA ALA A 400 -32.16 -18.90 0.27
C ALA A 400 -32.09 -17.38 0.57
N ASP A 401 -32.59 -16.96 1.73
CA ASP A 401 -32.62 -15.56 2.19
C ASP A 401 -31.45 -15.21 3.13
N ALA A 402 -30.44 -16.07 3.26
CA ALA A 402 -29.21 -15.78 4.01
C ALA A 402 -28.50 -14.56 3.42
N ASN A 403 -28.08 -13.63 4.27
CA ASN A 403 -27.42 -12.40 3.83
C ASN A 403 -26.50 -11.82 4.91
N SER A 404 -25.82 -10.74 4.54
CA SER A 404 -25.16 -9.80 5.45
C SER A 404 -26.12 -8.67 5.82
N THR A 405 -26.15 -8.27 7.09
CA THR A 405 -26.91 -7.09 7.53
C THR A 405 -26.38 -5.77 6.98
N GLU A 406 -25.18 -5.75 6.41
CA GLU A 406 -24.69 -4.63 5.61
C GLU A 406 -25.48 -4.48 4.29
N ILE A 407 -25.87 -5.59 3.71
CA ILE A 407 -26.51 -5.66 2.38
C ILE A 407 -28.04 -5.60 2.51
N ASP A 408 -28.57 -6.41 3.42
CA ASP A 408 -29.99 -6.43 3.76
C ASP A 408 -30.15 -6.40 5.30
N PRO A 409 -30.38 -5.22 5.89
CA PRO A 409 -30.60 -5.09 7.33
C PRO A 409 -31.82 -5.87 7.85
N THR A 410 -32.73 -6.28 6.96
CA THR A 410 -33.98 -6.98 7.31
C THR A 410 -33.91 -8.50 7.14
N THR A 411 -32.78 -9.02 6.66
CA THR A 411 -32.63 -10.48 6.47
C THR A 411 -32.93 -11.25 7.75
N PRO A 412 -33.74 -12.31 7.70
CA PRO A 412 -33.99 -13.17 8.85
C PRO A 412 -32.78 -14.05 9.19
N HIS A 413 -31.93 -14.35 8.19
CA HIS A 413 -30.75 -15.20 8.33
C HIS A 413 -29.45 -14.37 8.17
N LYS A 414 -29.01 -13.80 9.27
CA LYS A 414 -27.85 -12.91 9.38
C LYS A 414 -26.54 -13.71 9.47
N VAL A 415 -26.12 -14.27 8.36
CA VAL A 415 -24.85 -15.05 8.31
C VAL A 415 -23.63 -14.16 8.55
N ILE A 416 -23.74 -12.91 8.11
CA ILE A 416 -22.78 -11.83 8.41
C ILE A 416 -23.52 -10.73 9.14
N ASP A 417 -23.05 -10.32 10.33
CA ASP A 417 -23.74 -9.33 11.16
C ASP A 417 -22.72 -8.39 11.86
N LEU A 418 -23.21 -7.32 12.44
CA LEU A 418 -22.46 -6.46 13.35
C LEU A 418 -22.20 -7.17 14.68
N MET A 419 -21.03 -6.94 15.27
CA MET A 419 -20.80 -7.30 16.68
C MET A 419 -21.74 -6.52 17.60
N ASP A 420 -22.11 -7.10 18.72
CA ASP A 420 -23.02 -6.44 19.70
C ASP A 420 -22.49 -5.12 20.22
N GLU A 421 -21.18 -5.02 20.42
CA GLU A 421 -20.48 -3.80 20.82
C GLU A 421 -20.58 -2.67 19.77
N GLN A 422 -20.74 -3.01 18.50
CA GLN A 422 -20.86 -2.06 17.39
C GLN A 422 -22.29 -1.54 17.19
N LYS A 423 -23.29 -2.28 17.66
CA LYS A 423 -24.72 -1.92 17.52
C LYS A 423 -25.11 -0.64 18.27
N SER A 424 -24.34 -0.25 19.27
CA SER A 424 -24.58 0.95 20.12
C SER A 424 -23.87 2.22 19.63
N VAL A 425 -23.02 2.16 18.60
CA VAL A 425 -22.19 3.30 18.15
C VAL A 425 -22.84 4.01 16.97
N THR A 426 -23.10 5.30 17.13
CA THR A 426 -23.80 6.16 16.15
C THR A 426 -22.87 6.86 15.14
N THR A 427 -21.56 6.87 15.39
CA THR A 427 -20.57 7.52 14.52
C THR A 427 -19.85 6.51 13.64
N MET A 428 -19.90 6.69 12.32
CA MET A 428 -19.31 5.76 11.34
C MET A 428 -17.80 5.46 11.53
N GLY A 429 -17.04 6.35 12.11
CA GLY A 429 -15.57 6.21 12.28
C GLY A 429 -15.12 5.40 13.50
N GLY A 430 -16.01 4.90 14.35
CA GLY A 430 -15.65 4.24 15.63
C GLY A 430 -15.95 2.74 15.72
N THR A 431 -16.52 2.13 14.67
CA THR A 431 -17.04 0.76 14.69
C THR A 431 -16.25 -0.23 13.84
N THR A 432 -15.20 0.22 13.16
CA THR A 432 -14.40 -0.60 12.24
C THR A 432 -13.27 -1.29 13.00
N ARG A 433 -13.12 -2.61 12.81
CA ARG A 433 -11.88 -3.29 13.21
C ARG A 433 -10.76 -2.86 12.26
N LEU A 434 -9.79 -2.14 12.80
CA LEU A 434 -8.67 -1.57 12.05
C LEU A 434 -7.34 -1.97 12.66
N GLY A 435 -6.41 -2.40 11.84
CA GLY A 435 -5.06 -2.76 12.24
C GLY A 435 -4.86 -4.25 12.44
N SER A 436 -3.75 -4.61 13.07
CA SER A 436 -3.34 -6.00 13.24
C SER A 436 -4.01 -6.66 14.42
N PHE A 437 -4.57 -7.86 14.17
CA PHE A 437 -5.16 -8.72 15.20
C PHE A 437 -4.57 -10.13 15.09
N ASP A 438 -4.50 -10.81 16.25
CA ASP A 438 -4.06 -12.19 16.31
C ASP A 438 -5.18 -13.13 15.84
N CYS A 439 -4.79 -14.17 15.10
CA CYS A 439 -5.68 -15.25 14.66
C CYS A 439 -5.03 -16.59 14.98
N THR A 440 -5.75 -17.44 15.73
CA THR A 440 -5.34 -18.81 16.03
C THR A 440 -5.84 -19.74 14.94
N LEU A 441 -4.94 -20.51 14.36
CA LEU A 441 -5.21 -21.45 13.27
C LEU A 441 -5.50 -22.84 13.81
N ARG A 442 -6.52 -23.49 13.22
CA ARG A 442 -6.84 -24.89 13.52
C ARG A 442 -5.66 -25.79 13.12
N PRO A 443 -5.14 -26.65 14.03
CA PRO A 443 -4.09 -27.59 13.69
C PRO A 443 -4.48 -28.49 12.51
N ASN A 444 -3.53 -28.76 11.62
CA ASN A 444 -3.69 -29.59 10.42
C ASN A 444 -4.64 -29.04 9.34
N SER A 445 -5.21 -27.84 9.50
CA SER A 445 -5.91 -27.17 8.41
C SER A 445 -4.96 -26.85 7.24
N LYS A 446 -5.51 -26.61 6.05
CA LYS A 446 -4.71 -26.19 4.90
C LYS A 446 -3.97 -24.89 5.22
N VAL A 447 -4.68 -23.91 5.81
CA VAL A 447 -4.12 -22.62 6.19
C VAL A 447 -2.99 -22.75 7.22
N SER A 448 -3.13 -23.60 8.26
CA SER A 448 -2.06 -23.80 9.24
C SER A 448 -0.78 -24.38 8.64
N LYS A 449 -0.93 -25.26 7.63
CA LYS A 449 0.21 -25.81 6.88
C LYS A 449 0.87 -24.75 6.00
N ILE A 450 0.08 -23.88 5.38
CA ILE A 450 0.58 -22.79 4.53
C ILE A 450 1.41 -21.79 5.35
N TYR A 451 0.90 -21.34 6.49
CA TYR A 451 1.62 -20.38 7.34
C TYR A 451 2.74 -21.04 8.16
N GLY A 452 2.67 -22.35 8.39
CA GLY A 452 3.66 -23.08 9.19
C GLY A 452 3.68 -22.71 10.67
N THR A 453 2.62 -22.10 11.18
CA THR A 453 2.46 -21.64 12.57
C THR A 453 1.02 -21.84 13.04
N GLN A 454 0.81 -21.81 14.36
CA GLN A 454 -0.53 -21.90 14.95
C GLN A 454 -1.16 -20.52 15.22
N THR A 455 -0.38 -19.46 15.16
CA THR A 455 -0.88 -18.09 15.36
C THR A 455 -0.28 -17.18 14.31
N ILE A 456 -1.13 -16.39 13.68
CA ILE A 456 -0.74 -15.35 12.74
C ILE A 456 -1.24 -14.00 13.24
N LYS A 457 -0.67 -12.94 12.70
CA LYS A 457 -1.09 -11.58 12.97
C LYS A 457 -1.25 -10.82 11.66
N GLU A 458 -2.48 -10.47 11.33
CA GLU A 458 -2.85 -9.87 10.04
C GLU A 458 -3.69 -8.62 10.23
N ARG A 459 -3.74 -7.75 9.20
CA ARG A 459 -4.43 -6.46 9.27
C ARG A 459 -5.87 -6.59 8.81
N HIS A 460 -6.76 -5.94 9.53
CA HIS A 460 -8.20 -5.88 9.29
C HIS A 460 -8.66 -4.46 8.94
N ARG A 461 -9.71 -4.38 8.13
CA ARG A 461 -10.44 -3.16 7.82
C ARG A 461 -11.89 -3.49 7.47
N HIS A 462 -12.71 -3.76 8.49
CA HIS A 462 -14.11 -4.13 8.28
C HIS A 462 -14.95 -3.87 9.53
N ARG A 463 -16.27 -3.91 9.37
CA ARG A 463 -17.28 -3.74 10.42
C ARG A 463 -18.02 -5.01 10.73
N PHE A 464 -18.39 -5.75 9.67
CA PHE A 464 -19.25 -6.91 9.72
C PHE A 464 -18.41 -8.16 9.85
N GLU A 465 -18.94 -9.14 10.58
CA GLU A 465 -18.26 -10.35 11.00
C GLU A 465 -19.11 -11.57 10.68
N PHE A 466 -18.48 -12.74 10.56
CA PHE A 466 -19.16 -14.00 10.50
C PHE A 466 -19.96 -14.24 11.79
N ASN A 467 -21.25 -14.59 11.64
CA ASN A 467 -22.11 -14.88 12.79
C ASN A 467 -21.88 -16.30 13.29
N ASN A 468 -21.31 -16.44 14.49
CA ASN A 468 -20.97 -17.72 15.09
C ASN A 468 -22.16 -18.65 15.36
N GLU A 469 -23.42 -18.17 15.29
CA GLU A 469 -24.62 -19.03 15.36
C GLU A 469 -24.69 -20.04 14.20
N TYR A 470 -24.03 -19.73 13.08
CA TYR A 470 -23.95 -20.62 11.92
C TYR A 470 -22.73 -21.54 11.91
N PHE A 471 -21.84 -21.42 12.90
CA PHE A 471 -20.56 -22.15 12.96
C PHE A 471 -20.74 -23.65 12.74
N ASP A 472 -21.57 -24.29 13.55
CA ASP A 472 -21.77 -25.76 13.51
C ASP A 472 -22.41 -26.21 12.19
N GLN A 473 -23.31 -25.41 11.61
CA GLN A 473 -23.94 -25.74 10.34
C GLN A 473 -22.93 -25.71 9.18
N PHE A 474 -22.01 -24.75 9.20
CA PHE A 474 -20.92 -24.66 8.21
C PHE A 474 -19.99 -25.86 8.31
N GLU A 475 -19.51 -26.18 9.52
CA GLU A 475 -18.61 -27.32 9.79
C GLU A 475 -19.21 -28.65 9.32
N GLN A 476 -20.47 -28.91 9.64
CA GLN A 476 -21.16 -30.15 9.29
C GLN A 476 -21.41 -30.31 7.79
N ASN A 477 -21.38 -29.23 7.02
CA ASN A 477 -21.65 -29.24 5.58
C ASN A 477 -20.41 -28.98 4.71
N GLY A 478 -19.20 -29.03 5.31
CA GLY A 478 -17.95 -29.07 4.56
C GLY A 478 -17.22 -27.73 4.39
N MET A 479 -17.71 -26.63 5.01
CA MET A 479 -16.94 -25.40 5.14
C MET A 479 -16.42 -25.26 6.56
N GLN A 480 -15.12 -25.38 6.75
CA GLN A 480 -14.48 -25.34 8.05
C GLN A 480 -14.08 -23.91 8.45
N CYS A 481 -14.32 -23.56 9.71
CA CYS A 481 -13.90 -22.32 10.33
C CYS A 481 -12.54 -22.55 11.00
N VAL A 482 -11.47 -22.27 10.27
CA VAL A 482 -10.10 -22.71 10.65
C VAL A 482 -9.23 -21.63 11.26
N GLY A 483 -9.65 -20.37 11.21
CA GLY A 483 -8.97 -19.26 11.87
C GLY A 483 -9.92 -18.52 12.79
N ILE A 484 -9.53 -18.34 14.05
CA ILE A 484 -10.37 -17.72 15.08
C ILE A 484 -9.56 -16.71 15.88
N ASN A 485 -10.11 -15.52 16.06
CA ASN A 485 -9.53 -14.53 16.94
C ASN A 485 -9.55 -15.05 18.39
N PRO A 486 -8.41 -15.09 19.12
CA PRO A 486 -8.34 -15.68 20.44
C PRO A 486 -9.14 -14.91 21.52
N GLU A 487 -9.35 -13.60 21.33
CA GLU A 487 -10.07 -12.74 22.27
C GLU A 487 -11.56 -12.70 21.99
N SER A 488 -11.96 -12.25 20.81
CA SER A 488 -13.36 -12.07 20.41
C SER A 488 -14.08 -13.36 20.01
N LYS A 489 -13.33 -14.45 19.75
CA LYS A 489 -13.83 -15.74 19.25
C LYS A 489 -14.49 -15.66 17.86
N LEU A 490 -14.29 -14.57 17.14
CA LEU A 490 -14.79 -14.40 15.79
C LEU A 490 -14.06 -15.26 14.77
N VAL A 491 -14.80 -15.78 13.81
CA VAL A 491 -14.23 -16.53 12.67
C VAL A 491 -13.56 -15.56 11.71
N GLU A 492 -12.28 -15.78 11.45
CA GLU A 492 -11.48 -14.95 10.55
C GLU A 492 -11.04 -15.68 9.28
N ILE A 493 -11.12 -17.03 9.28
CA ILE A 493 -10.75 -17.83 8.11
C ILE A 493 -11.75 -18.98 7.95
N ILE A 494 -12.24 -19.14 6.73
CA ILE A 494 -13.04 -20.29 6.30
C ILE A 494 -12.31 -21.02 5.18
N GLU A 495 -12.37 -22.35 5.17
CA GLU A 495 -11.81 -23.18 4.08
C GLU A 495 -12.72 -24.36 3.75
N MET A 496 -12.71 -24.78 2.50
CA MET A 496 -13.32 -26.04 2.07
C MET A 496 -12.21 -27.06 1.79
N PRO A 497 -11.92 -28.00 2.71
CA PRO A 497 -10.80 -28.93 2.56
C PRO A 497 -10.93 -29.87 1.36
N GLU A 498 -12.16 -30.22 0.97
CA GLU A 498 -12.47 -31.08 -0.18
C GLU A 498 -12.22 -30.39 -1.54
N LYS A 499 -12.09 -29.06 -1.55
CA LYS A 499 -11.78 -28.31 -2.75
C LYS A 499 -10.27 -28.19 -2.94
N ARG A 500 -9.82 -28.11 -4.17
CA ARG A 500 -8.42 -27.90 -4.54
C ARG A 500 -7.80 -26.76 -3.72
N TRP A 501 -8.43 -25.60 -3.76
CA TRP A 501 -8.02 -24.43 -2.99
C TRP A 501 -9.20 -23.44 -2.91
N TYR A 502 -9.93 -23.39 -1.80
CA TYR A 502 -11.08 -22.51 -1.62
C TYR A 502 -11.05 -21.97 -0.19
N ILE A 503 -10.51 -20.74 -0.05
CA ILE A 503 -10.24 -20.13 1.25
C ILE A 503 -10.77 -18.69 1.25
N GLY A 504 -11.45 -18.32 2.33
CA GLY A 504 -11.87 -16.95 2.63
C GLY A 504 -11.19 -16.44 3.88
N VAL A 505 -10.69 -15.20 3.85
CA VAL A 505 -10.05 -14.54 4.98
C VAL A 505 -10.70 -13.18 5.24
N GLN A 506 -10.99 -12.87 6.51
CA GLN A 506 -11.60 -11.60 6.90
C GLN A 506 -10.57 -10.46 6.91
N TYR A 507 -9.32 -10.79 7.15
CA TYR A 507 -8.18 -9.87 7.08
C TYR A 507 -7.71 -9.64 5.64
N HIS A 508 -6.73 -8.76 5.50
CA HIS A 508 -6.10 -8.37 4.23
C HIS A 508 -4.66 -8.90 4.15
N PRO A 509 -4.43 -10.12 3.61
CA PRO A 509 -3.09 -10.70 3.50
C PRO A 509 -2.16 -9.92 2.57
N GLU A 510 -2.74 -9.15 1.63
CA GLU A 510 -1.99 -8.31 0.70
C GLU A 510 -1.18 -7.21 1.38
N TYR A 511 -1.58 -6.76 2.58
CA TYR A 511 -0.85 -5.73 3.32
C TYR A 511 0.42 -6.23 4.00
N SER A 512 0.53 -7.53 4.24
CA SER A 512 1.74 -8.14 4.84
C SER A 512 2.69 -8.76 3.81
N SER A 513 2.40 -8.61 2.51
CA SER A 513 3.25 -9.12 1.43
C SER A 513 4.30 -8.09 1.02
N THR A 514 5.56 -8.51 0.99
CA THR A 514 6.70 -7.68 0.53
C THR A 514 7.55 -8.42 -0.50
N VAL A 515 8.45 -7.72 -1.18
CA VAL A 515 9.34 -8.33 -2.19
C VAL A 515 10.19 -9.44 -1.60
N LEU A 516 10.75 -9.22 -0.39
CA LEU A 516 11.65 -10.17 0.27
C LEU A 516 10.92 -11.16 1.19
N SER A 517 9.64 -10.93 1.46
CA SER A 517 8.81 -11.78 2.31
C SER A 517 7.37 -11.76 1.79
N PRO A 518 7.10 -12.41 0.65
CA PRO A 518 5.74 -12.49 0.11
C PRO A 518 4.84 -13.27 1.07
N ASN A 519 3.57 -12.84 1.17
CA ASN A 519 2.61 -13.48 2.07
C ASN A 519 2.39 -14.95 1.67
N PRO A 520 2.57 -15.92 2.60
CA PRO A 520 2.53 -17.35 2.28
C PRO A 520 1.17 -17.82 1.76
N LEU A 521 0.05 -17.22 2.20
CA LEU A 521 -1.28 -17.57 1.71
C LEU A 521 -1.44 -17.23 0.22
N ILE A 522 -0.97 -16.05 -0.19
CA ILE A 522 -1.04 -15.61 -1.59
C ILE A 522 -0.07 -16.42 -2.46
N VAL A 523 1.11 -16.74 -1.94
CA VAL A 523 2.08 -17.61 -2.64
C VAL A 523 1.47 -18.99 -2.92
N ASP A 524 0.83 -19.60 -1.92
CA ASP A 524 0.24 -20.93 -2.06
C ASP A 524 -1.02 -20.90 -2.96
N PHE A 525 -1.84 -19.82 -2.89
CA PHE A 525 -2.94 -19.59 -3.82
C PHE A 525 -2.46 -19.57 -5.27
N VAL A 526 -1.41 -18.81 -5.57
CA VAL A 526 -0.84 -18.73 -6.93
C VAL A 526 -0.26 -20.08 -7.36
N LYS A 527 0.39 -20.80 -6.45
CA LYS A 527 0.88 -22.17 -6.71
C LYS A 527 -0.26 -23.13 -7.08
N ALA A 528 -1.38 -23.05 -6.37
CA ALA A 528 -2.56 -23.85 -6.69
C ALA A 528 -3.17 -23.46 -8.06
N ALA A 529 -3.21 -22.17 -8.36
CA ALA A 529 -3.66 -21.66 -9.65
C ALA A 529 -2.78 -22.16 -10.82
N ILE A 530 -1.46 -22.15 -10.65
CA ILE A 530 -0.51 -22.70 -11.64
C ILE A 530 -0.77 -24.18 -11.87
N ALA A 531 -0.95 -24.96 -10.82
CA ALA A 531 -1.26 -26.39 -10.93
C ALA A 531 -2.57 -26.63 -11.67
N PHE A 532 -3.62 -25.87 -11.36
CA PHE A 532 -4.90 -25.95 -12.05
C PHE A 532 -4.79 -25.56 -13.54
N GLY A 533 -4.07 -24.45 -13.84
CA GLY A 533 -3.85 -24.03 -15.22
C GLY A 533 -3.09 -25.04 -16.07
N ALA A 534 -2.18 -25.81 -15.46
CA ALA A 534 -1.43 -26.86 -16.15
C ALA A 534 -2.27 -28.12 -16.50
N GLU A 535 -3.44 -28.29 -15.88
CA GLU A 535 -4.37 -29.40 -16.17
C GLU A 535 -5.35 -29.05 -17.30
N LYS A 536 -5.49 -27.78 -17.67
CA LYS A 536 -6.34 -27.32 -18.80
C LYS A 536 -5.64 -27.55 -20.14
#